data_0d4e21758e32919b73718d53ad605a9a
#
_entry.id   0d4e21758e32919b73718d53ad605a9a
#
_cell.length_a   1.000
_cell.length_b   1.000
_cell.length_c   1.000
_cell.angle_alpha   90.00
_cell.angle_beta   90.00
_cell.angle_gamma   90.00
#
_symmetry.space_group_name_H-M   'P 1'
#
loop_
_entity.id
_entity.type
_entity.pdbx_description
1 polymer ?
#
loop_
_entity_poly.entity_id
_entity_poly.type
_entity_poly.pdbx_seq_one_letter_code
_entity_poly.pdbx_strand_id
1 'polypeptide(L)'
;MIITSLMTTEDLINPTIMWVPTRLDLSNFEMVWSVLEYPKSLVISIVFSVICAGLQTISCALMGYALARFSVPLKRLWMVLLIVVFIIPSDVLTIPRYVLFNSYNLIGSPLAMILPAALGQGLKSSIFVLIFMQSFASCPKSFDEAAQLDGAGRLRVFAKIALPMAVPVIVLCVIFSLVWYWNETAQTSMLVGSDFGTLPLQLQSFDNLFKNEFPTSFGDEANRLNERYQFSATLLVIAPLVIFYLFMQKQFVKGIESAGITGE
;
A
#
# COMPACT_ATOMS: atom_id res chain seq x y z
N MET A 1 -14.48 15.28 -11.22
CA MET A 1 -14.38 13.82 -11.29
C MET A 1 -15.74 13.13 -11.12
N ILE A 2 -16.39 13.14 -9.92
CA ILE A 2 -17.68 12.43 -9.71
C ILE A 2 -18.76 12.88 -10.69
N ILE A 3 -18.95 14.17 -10.88
CA ILE A 3 -19.93 14.72 -11.83
C ILE A 3 -19.58 14.32 -13.26
N THR A 4 -18.34 14.50 -13.67
CA THR A 4 -17.88 14.21 -15.04
C THR A 4 -17.97 12.71 -15.37
N SER A 5 -17.73 11.82 -14.41
CA SER A 5 -17.88 10.37 -14.61
C SER A 5 -19.33 9.93 -14.86
N LEU A 6 -20.31 10.77 -14.50
CA LEU A 6 -21.73 10.53 -14.69
C LEU A 6 -22.33 11.31 -15.89
N MET A 7 -21.51 12.10 -16.61
CA MET A 7 -21.93 12.86 -17.78
C MET A 7 -22.05 11.98 -19.02
N THR A 8 -22.97 12.38 -19.92
CA THR A 8 -23.05 11.84 -21.28
C THR A 8 -21.97 12.47 -22.16
N THR A 9 -21.72 11.91 -23.35
CA THR A 9 -20.80 12.51 -24.33
C THR A 9 -21.29 13.89 -24.76
N GLU A 10 -22.61 14.05 -24.90
CA GLU A 10 -23.25 15.31 -25.30
C GLU A 10 -23.03 16.41 -24.23
N ASP A 11 -23.13 16.04 -22.94
CA ASP A 11 -22.89 16.97 -21.82
C ASP A 11 -21.42 17.44 -21.78
N LEU A 12 -20.45 16.59 -22.07
CA LEU A 12 -19.04 16.95 -22.10
C LEU A 12 -18.67 17.94 -23.22
N ILE A 13 -19.34 17.84 -24.34
CA ILE A 13 -19.09 18.70 -25.50
C ILE A 13 -19.81 20.07 -25.35
N ASN A 14 -20.84 20.12 -24.51
CA ASN A 14 -21.64 21.33 -24.33
C ASN A 14 -21.03 22.27 -23.27
N PRO A 15 -20.45 23.41 -23.66
CA PRO A 15 -19.78 24.33 -22.73
C PRO A 15 -20.71 24.97 -21.70
N THR A 16 -22.04 24.86 -21.87
CA THR A 16 -23.02 25.38 -20.91
C THR A 16 -23.28 24.44 -19.73
N ILE A 17 -22.88 23.16 -19.85
CA ILE A 17 -23.10 22.14 -18.85
C ILE A 17 -21.79 21.88 -18.09
N MET A 18 -21.61 22.61 -16.97
CA MET A 18 -20.36 22.48 -16.18
C MET A 18 -20.52 21.63 -14.91
N TRP A 19 -21.64 21.74 -14.22
CA TRP A 19 -21.77 21.19 -12.85
C TRP A 19 -22.93 20.20 -12.68
N VAL A 20 -23.94 20.22 -13.53
CA VAL A 20 -25.11 19.34 -13.40
C VAL A 20 -25.34 18.65 -14.73
N PRO A 21 -25.16 17.33 -14.82
CA PRO A 21 -25.43 16.58 -16.05
C PRO A 21 -26.93 16.64 -16.40
N THR A 22 -27.25 16.61 -17.66
CA THR A 22 -28.65 16.57 -18.12
C THR A 22 -29.34 15.26 -17.73
N ARG A 23 -28.56 14.17 -17.72
CA ARG A 23 -28.97 12.87 -17.22
C ARG A 23 -27.75 12.10 -16.68
N LEU A 24 -27.98 11.22 -15.69
CA LEU A 24 -26.93 10.38 -15.14
C LEU A 24 -26.68 9.19 -16.09
N ASP A 25 -25.44 9.05 -16.55
CA ASP A 25 -25.01 7.96 -17.41
C ASP A 25 -24.08 7.01 -16.64
N LEU A 26 -24.61 5.83 -16.29
CA LEU A 26 -23.85 4.78 -15.60
C LEU A 26 -23.15 3.82 -16.54
N SER A 27 -23.41 3.90 -17.85
CA SER A 27 -22.76 3.01 -18.84
C SER A 27 -21.24 3.21 -18.89
N ASN A 28 -20.76 4.39 -18.49
CA ASN A 28 -19.34 4.68 -18.34
C ASN A 28 -18.64 3.72 -17.38
N PHE A 29 -19.30 3.41 -16.26
CA PHE A 29 -18.77 2.49 -15.25
C PHE A 29 -18.79 1.04 -15.74
N GLU A 30 -19.82 0.62 -16.47
CA GLU A 30 -19.91 -0.72 -17.03
C GLU A 30 -18.79 -0.99 -18.05
N MET A 31 -18.55 -0.02 -18.94
CA MET A 31 -17.46 -0.10 -19.92
C MET A 31 -16.09 -0.16 -19.24
N VAL A 32 -15.84 0.73 -18.28
CA VAL A 32 -14.59 0.77 -17.51
C VAL A 32 -14.39 -0.51 -16.68
N TRP A 33 -15.46 -1.07 -16.14
CA TRP A 33 -15.42 -2.35 -15.40
C TRP A 33 -14.87 -3.49 -16.26
N SER A 34 -15.28 -3.55 -17.54
CA SER A 34 -14.76 -4.51 -18.52
C SER A 34 -13.26 -4.26 -18.81
N VAL A 35 -12.92 -3.03 -19.18
CA VAL A 35 -11.54 -2.64 -19.55
C VAL A 35 -10.53 -2.93 -18.44
N LEU A 36 -10.91 -2.68 -17.19
CA LEU A 36 -10.05 -2.91 -16.03
C LEU A 36 -10.00 -4.39 -15.61
N GLU A 37 -10.77 -5.29 -16.24
CA GLU A 37 -11.01 -6.65 -15.70
C GLU A 37 -11.28 -6.59 -14.18
N TYR A 38 -12.18 -5.67 -13.75
CA TYR A 38 -12.26 -5.17 -12.39
C TYR A 38 -12.26 -6.26 -11.29
N PRO A 39 -13.05 -7.34 -11.36
CA PRO A 39 -13.08 -8.37 -10.33
C PRO A 39 -11.72 -9.06 -10.14
N LYS A 40 -11.06 -9.38 -11.24
CA LYS A 40 -9.74 -10.04 -11.22
C LYS A 40 -8.67 -9.11 -10.66
N SER A 41 -8.61 -7.90 -11.18
CA SER A 41 -7.63 -6.88 -10.77
C SER A 41 -7.82 -6.45 -9.32
N LEU A 42 -9.07 -6.40 -8.83
CA LEU A 42 -9.40 -6.15 -7.43
C LEU A 42 -8.85 -7.24 -6.51
N VAL A 43 -9.09 -8.50 -6.85
CA VAL A 43 -8.60 -9.65 -6.06
C VAL A 43 -7.07 -9.66 -6.04
N ILE A 44 -6.42 -9.46 -7.17
CA ILE A 44 -4.95 -9.38 -7.25
C ILE A 44 -4.43 -8.24 -6.36
N SER A 45 -5.03 -7.05 -6.45
CA SER A 45 -4.63 -5.89 -5.66
C SER A 45 -4.78 -6.13 -4.16
N ILE A 46 -5.91 -6.68 -3.72
CA ILE A 46 -6.16 -6.97 -2.30
C ILE A 46 -5.17 -8.02 -1.80
N VAL A 47 -5.07 -9.16 -2.48
CA VAL A 47 -4.21 -10.27 -2.05
C VAL A 47 -2.75 -9.85 -1.99
N PHE A 48 -2.26 -9.17 -3.02
CA PHE A 48 -0.89 -8.68 -3.08
C PHE A 48 -0.59 -7.68 -1.96
N SER A 49 -1.43 -6.65 -1.80
CA SER A 49 -1.24 -5.62 -0.78
C SER A 49 -1.32 -6.19 0.63
N VAL A 50 -2.26 -7.11 0.91
CA VAL A 50 -2.41 -7.75 2.22
C VAL A 50 -1.23 -8.64 2.56
N ILE A 51 -0.73 -9.44 1.60
CA ILE A 51 0.45 -10.29 1.82
C ILE A 51 1.67 -9.42 2.13
N CYS A 52 1.96 -8.41 1.30
CA CYS A 52 3.10 -7.53 1.50
C CYS A 52 2.99 -6.75 2.81
N ALA A 53 1.84 -6.15 3.11
CA ALA A 53 1.61 -5.39 4.33
C ALA A 53 1.72 -6.26 5.60
N GLY A 54 1.17 -7.47 5.56
CA GLY A 54 1.24 -8.41 6.67
C GLY A 54 2.66 -8.86 6.95
N LEU A 55 3.39 -9.31 5.95
CA LEU A 55 4.78 -9.74 6.07
C LEU A 55 5.70 -8.61 6.52
N GLN A 56 5.53 -7.42 5.96
CA GLN A 56 6.28 -6.22 6.36
C GLN A 56 6.02 -5.85 7.82
N THR A 57 4.76 -5.87 8.26
CA THR A 57 4.42 -5.55 9.64
C THR A 57 5.05 -6.54 10.61
N ILE A 58 5.00 -7.84 10.31
CA ILE A 58 5.61 -8.89 11.13
C ILE A 58 7.12 -8.70 11.21
N SER A 59 7.81 -8.54 10.08
CA SER A 59 9.26 -8.39 10.04
C SER A 59 9.73 -7.11 10.74
N CYS A 60 9.04 -5.98 10.53
CA CYS A 60 9.35 -4.71 11.20
C CYS A 60 9.09 -4.78 12.71
N ALA A 61 8.03 -5.46 13.15
CA ALA A 61 7.76 -5.68 14.58
C ALA A 61 8.87 -6.52 15.24
N LEU A 62 9.32 -7.60 14.59
CA LEU A 62 10.43 -8.43 15.09
C LEU A 62 11.73 -7.62 15.20
N MET A 63 12.07 -6.85 14.16
CA MET A 63 13.27 -5.99 14.18
C MET A 63 13.16 -4.89 15.25
N GLY A 64 12.02 -4.21 15.34
CA GLY A 64 11.76 -3.17 16.34
C GLY A 64 11.86 -3.72 17.77
N TYR A 65 11.29 -4.91 18.02
CA TYR A 65 11.39 -5.58 19.31
C TYR A 65 12.84 -5.95 19.64
N ALA A 66 13.58 -6.52 18.69
CA ALA A 66 14.98 -6.85 18.90
C ALA A 66 15.81 -5.61 19.27
N LEU A 67 15.64 -4.50 18.55
CA LEU A 67 16.32 -3.24 18.84
C LEU A 67 15.87 -2.61 20.17
N ALA A 68 14.62 -2.80 20.60
CA ALA A 68 14.12 -2.25 21.85
C ALA A 68 14.61 -3.03 23.08
N ARG A 69 14.58 -4.35 23.01
CA ARG A 69 14.71 -5.24 24.19
C ARG A 69 16.00 -5.98 24.32
N PHE A 70 16.77 -6.14 23.24
CA PHE A 70 18.03 -6.84 23.29
C PHE A 70 19.24 -5.90 23.28
N SER A 71 20.35 -6.38 23.82
CA SER A 71 21.65 -5.73 23.74
C SER A 71 22.28 -5.97 22.37
N VAL A 72 21.77 -5.26 21.34
CA VAL A 72 22.29 -5.37 19.97
C VAL A 72 23.63 -4.62 19.89
N PRO A 73 24.72 -5.25 19.40
CA PRO A 73 25.99 -4.58 19.20
C PRO A 73 25.81 -3.45 18.16
N LEU A 74 26.51 -2.34 18.38
CA LEU A 74 26.46 -1.15 17.50
C LEU A 74 25.02 -0.60 17.28
N LYS A 75 24.13 -0.73 18.27
CA LYS A 75 22.71 -0.29 18.16
C LYS A 75 22.58 1.14 17.62
N ARG A 76 23.46 2.07 18.04
CA ARG A 76 23.45 3.45 17.55
C ARG A 76 23.70 3.52 16.03
N LEU A 77 24.62 2.70 15.52
CA LEU A 77 24.92 2.62 14.09
C LEU A 77 23.70 2.11 13.32
N TRP A 78 23.04 1.04 13.80
CA TRP A 78 21.82 0.52 13.17
C TRP A 78 20.71 1.57 13.13
N MET A 79 20.52 2.34 14.19
CA MET A 79 19.55 3.43 14.21
C MET A 79 19.87 4.52 13.18
N VAL A 80 21.15 4.93 13.09
CA VAL A 80 21.58 5.91 12.07
C VAL A 80 21.34 5.36 10.67
N LEU A 81 21.68 4.08 10.40
CA LEU A 81 21.44 3.46 9.09
C LEU A 81 19.95 3.40 8.74
N LEU A 82 19.06 3.08 9.69
CA LEU A 82 17.60 3.11 9.47
C LEU A 82 17.11 4.52 9.08
N ILE A 83 17.64 5.55 9.74
CA ILE A 83 17.30 6.95 9.43
C ILE A 83 17.84 7.34 8.04
N VAL A 84 19.08 6.97 7.74
CA VAL A 84 19.70 7.23 6.42
C VAL A 84 18.89 6.57 5.30
N VAL A 85 18.54 5.30 5.46
CA VAL A 85 17.70 4.57 4.48
C VAL A 85 16.32 5.21 4.32
N PHE A 86 15.75 5.76 5.40
CA PHE A 86 14.47 6.47 5.32
C PHE A 86 14.57 7.80 4.54
N ILE A 87 15.70 8.51 4.68
CA ILE A 87 15.92 9.81 4.01
C ILE A 87 16.23 9.63 2.51
N ILE A 88 16.89 8.53 2.13
CA ILE A 88 17.24 8.27 0.73
C ILE A 88 15.94 8.07 -0.08
N PRO A 89 15.71 8.86 -1.15
CA PRO A 89 14.57 8.64 -2.04
C PRO A 89 14.61 7.24 -2.65
N SER A 90 13.47 6.55 -2.64
CA SER A 90 13.35 5.19 -3.21
C SER A 90 13.81 5.10 -4.67
N ASP A 91 13.60 6.18 -5.43
CA ASP A 91 13.91 6.24 -6.85
C ASP A 91 15.42 6.11 -7.15
N VAL A 92 16.26 6.60 -6.24
CA VAL A 92 17.73 6.46 -6.36
C VAL A 92 18.16 4.98 -6.27
N LEU A 93 17.43 4.18 -5.50
CA LEU A 93 17.72 2.77 -5.30
C LEU A 93 17.05 1.85 -6.32
N THR A 94 16.25 2.41 -7.23
CA THR A 94 15.46 1.64 -8.19
C THR A 94 16.33 0.82 -9.13
N ILE A 95 17.33 1.43 -9.77
CA ILE A 95 18.23 0.75 -10.70
C ILE A 95 19.12 -0.29 -9.99
N PRO A 96 19.83 0.04 -8.89
CA PRO A 96 20.58 -0.97 -8.14
C PRO A 96 19.74 -2.16 -7.69
N ARG A 97 18.49 -1.92 -7.24
CA ARG A 97 17.55 -2.98 -6.85
C ARG A 97 17.16 -3.86 -8.03
N TYR A 98 16.89 -3.26 -9.19
CA TYR A 98 16.59 -4.01 -10.40
C TYR A 98 17.74 -4.94 -10.79
N VAL A 99 18.97 -4.43 -10.84
CA VAL A 99 20.17 -5.23 -11.17
C VAL A 99 20.35 -6.38 -10.20
N LEU A 100 20.19 -6.12 -8.89
CA LEU A 100 20.28 -7.14 -7.85
C LEU A 100 19.21 -8.22 -8.04
N PHE A 101 17.96 -7.85 -8.23
CA PHE A 101 16.86 -8.82 -8.36
C PHE A 101 16.91 -9.58 -9.69
N ASN A 102 17.43 -8.96 -10.74
CA ASN A 102 17.68 -9.64 -12.01
C ASN A 102 18.75 -10.76 -11.82
N SER A 103 19.80 -10.51 -11.05
CA SER A 103 20.83 -11.53 -10.79
C SER A 103 20.31 -12.74 -10.00
N TYR A 104 19.19 -12.57 -9.26
CA TYR A 104 18.50 -13.65 -8.55
C TYR A 104 17.32 -14.24 -9.31
N ASN A 105 17.08 -13.83 -10.57
CA ASN A 105 15.92 -14.24 -11.38
C ASN A 105 14.56 -13.96 -10.70
N LEU A 106 14.48 -12.86 -9.98
CA LEU A 106 13.25 -12.45 -9.28
C LEU A 106 12.38 -11.49 -10.12
N ILE A 107 12.95 -10.89 -11.17
CA ILE A 107 12.22 -9.97 -12.07
C ILE A 107 11.10 -10.73 -12.79
N GLY A 108 9.92 -10.10 -12.92
CA GLY A 108 8.73 -10.71 -13.49
C GLY A 108 7.94 -11.57 -12.50
N SER A 109 8.36 -11.61 -11.23
CA SER A 109 7.66 -12.38 -10.18
C SER A 109 7.20 -11.48 -9.03
N PRO A 110 6.00 -11.71 -8.46
CA PRO A 110 5.54 -11.01 -7.26
C PRO A 110 6.50 -11.15 -6.06
N LEU A 111 7.36 -12.19 -6.06
CA LEU A 111 8.39 -12.40 -5.05
C LEU A 111 9.39 -11.24 -4.97
N ALA A 112 9.61 -10.49 -6.06
CA ALA A 112 10.45 -9.31 -6.06
C ALA A 112 9.98 -8.22 -5.08
N MET A 113 8.70 -8.17 -4.74
CA MET A 113 8.12 -7.27 -3.75
C MET A 113 7.85 -7.96 -2.41
N ILE A 114 7.41 -9.22 -2.44
CA ILE A 114 7.06 -10.01 -1.25
C ILE A 114 8.28 -10.33 -0.39
N LEU A 115 9.41 -10.75 -0.99
CA LEU A 115 10.61 -11.09 -0.23
C LEU A 115 11.22 -9.90 0.53
N PRO A 116 11.39 -8.70 -0.06
CA PRO A 116 11.82 -7.53 0.71
C PRO A 116 10.85 -7.18 1.84
N ALA A 117 9.54 -7.29 1.63
CA ALA A 117 8.55 -7.07 2.68
C ALA A 117 8.74 -8.04 3.85
N ALA A 118 8.92 -9.34 3.56
CA ALA A 118 9.15 -10.37 4.57
C ALA A 118 10.48 -10.21 5.33
N LEU A 119 11.47 -9.58 4.70
CA LEU A 119 12.81 -9.35 5.28
C LEU A 119 12.98 -7.97 5.92
N GLY A 120 11.90 -7.18 6.07
CA GLY A 120 11.94 -5.85 6.65
C GLY A 120 12.61 -4.79 5.75
N GLN A 121 12.68 -5.05 4.46
CA GLN A 121 13.21 -4.16 3.42
C GLN A 121 12.12 -3.75 2.40
N GLY A 122 10.85 -3.86 2.79
CA GLY A 122 9.72 -3.41 1.99
C GLY A 122 9.57 -1.90 1.95
N LEU A 123 8.43 -1.42 1.42
CA LEU A 123 8.16 0.01 1.24
C LEU A 123 8.24 0.75 2.57
N LYS A 124 9.19 1.68 2.66
CA LYS A 124 9.41 2.52 3.86
C LYS A 124 9.52 1.74 5.18
N SER A 125 10.00 0.50 5.16
CA SER A 125 10.12 -0.37 6.33
C SER A 125 10.92 0.24 7.47
N SER A 126 11.93 1.07 7.18
CA SER A 126 12.78 1.71 8.19
C SER A 126 11.98 2.55 9.19
N ILE A 127 10.96 3.29 8.74
CA ILE A 127 10.11 4.07 9.65
C ILE A 127 9.27 3.15 10.53
N PHE A 128 8.76 2.03 10.00
CA PHE A 128 7.99 1.07 10.82
C PHE A 128 8.84 0.39 11.88
N VAL A 129 10.08 0.03 11.55
CA VAL A 129 11.03 -0.51 12.54
C VAL A 129 11.26 0.49 13.67
N LEU A 130 11.42 1.78 13.35
CA LEU A 130 11.59 2.84 14.36
C LEU A 130 10.35 3.03 15.23
N ILE A 131 9.15 3.03 14.63
CA ILE A 131 7.88 3.15 15.35
C ILE A 131 7.69 1.94 16.31
N PHE A 132 7.92 0.73 15.82
CA PHE A 132 7.86 -0.48 16.66
C PHE A 132 8.90 -0.46 17.78
N MET A 133 10.13 -0.05 17.46
CA MET A 133 11.17 0.07 18.47
C MET A 133 10.77 1.04 19.58
N GLN A 134 10.23 2.21 19.22
CA GLN A 134 9.76 3.19 20.20
C GLN A 134 8.61 2.65 21.03
N SER A 135 7.62 2.02 20.41
CA SER A 135 6.49 1.40 21.09
C SER A 135 6.93 0.33 22.10
N PHE A 136 7.81 -0.58 21.69
CA PHE A 136 8.34 -1.60 22.61
C PHE A 136 9.26 -1.02 23.67
N ALA A 137 10.00 0.06 23.39
CA ALA A 137 10.86 0.71 24.39
C ALA A 137 10.07 1.41 25.49
N SER A 138 8.87 1.94 25.20
CA SER A 138 7.98 2.59 26.16
C SER A 138 7.30 1.64 27.12
N CYS A 139 7.23 0.33 26.79
CA CYS A 139 6.66 -0.68 27.65
C CYS A 139 7.56 -0.93 28.88
N PRO A 140 7.05 -0.96 30.13
CA PRO A 140 7.84 -1.21 31.33
C PRO A 140 8.55 -2.57 31.30
N LYS A 141 9.85 -2.58 31.61
CA LYS A 141 10.65 -3.82 31.62
C LYS A 141 10.22 -4.83 32.67
N SER A 142 9.53 -4.36 33.73
CA SER A 142 9.00 -5.21 34.80
C SER A 142 8.08 -6.32 34.30
N PHE A 143 7.35 -6.09 33.20
CA PHE A 143 6.51 -7.14 32.60
C PHE A 143 7.36 -8.26 31.98
N ASP A 144 8.46 -7.92 31.33
CA ASP A 144 9.39 -8.90 30.77
C ASP A 144 10.09 -9.70 31.88
N GLU A 145 10.51 -9.01 32.95
CA GLU A 145 11.20 -9.61 34.10
C GLU A 145 10.28 -10.58 34.87
N ALA A 146 9.02 -10.16 35.15
CA ALA A 146 8.03 -11.00 35.79
C ALA A 146 7.75 -12.26 34.97
N ALA A 147 7.55 -12.13 33.65
CA ALA A 147 7.32 -13.27 32.78
C ALA A 147 8.53 -14.23 32.72
N GLN A 148 9.75 -13.70 32.77
CA GLN A 148 10.96 -14.54 32.81
C GLN A 148 11.10 -15.28 34.13
N LEU A 149 10.70 -14.69 35.26
CA LEU A 149 10.62 -15.37 36.55
C LEU A 149 9.61 -16.52 36.51
N ASP A 150 8.51 -16.38 35.80
CA ASP A 150 7.53 -17.43 35.52
C ASP A 150 7.99 -18.46 34.49
N GLY A 151 9.25 -18.41 34.05
CA GLY A 151 9.83 -19.34 33.09
C GLY A 151 9.45 -19.11 31.62
N ALA A 152 8.90 -17.94 31.28
CA ALA A 152 8.57 -17.63 29.89
C ALA A 152 9.84 -17.33 29.07
N GLY A 153 10.03 -18.08 28.00
CA GLY A 153 11.09 -17.80 27.02
C GLY A 153 10.81 -16.50 26.22
N ARG A 154 11.85 -15.91 25.65
CA ARG A 154 11.81 -14.62 24.94
C ARG A 154 10.73 -14.51 23.84
N LEU A 155 10.51 -15.57 23.06
CA LEU A 155 9.46 -15.61 22.04
C LEU A 155 8.04 -15.59 22.67
N ARG A 156 7.87 -16.22 23.85
CA ARG A 156 6.61 -16.21 24.58
C ARG A 156 6.33 -14.80 25.12
N VAL A 157 7.34 -14.11 25.65
CA VAL A 157 7.23 -12.71 26.10
C VAL A 157 6.86 -11.81 24.93
N PHE A 158 7.52 -11.95 23.80
CA PHE A 158 7.19 -11.19 22.58
C PHE A 158 5.73 -11.41 22.17
N ALA A 159 5.32 -12.68 22.00
CA ALA A 159 4.00 -13.01 21.44
C ALA A 159 2.85 -12.74 22.43
N LYS A 160 3.06 -12.94 23.75
CA LYS A 160 2.01 -12.88 24.75
C LYS A 160 1.94 -11.56 25.53
N ILE A 161 3.01 -10.76 25.52
CA ILE A 161 3.08 -9.50 26.28
C ILE A 161 3.34 -8.34 25.31
N ALA A 162 4.46 -8.36 24.57
CA ALA A 162 4.86 -7.21 23.78
C ALA A 162 3.91 -6.95 22.60
N LEU A 163 3.54 -7.97 21.82
CA LEU A 163 2.61 -7.82 20.68
C LEU A 163 1.22 -7.31 21.08
N PRO A 164 0.54 -7.86 22.11
CA PRO A 164 -0.74 -7.33 22.55
C PRO A 164 -0.68 -5.86 23.00
N MET A 165 0.40 -5.44 23.63
CA MET A 165 0.60 -4.04 24.03
C MET A 165 0.86 -3.12 22.83
N ALA A 166 1.42 -3.65 21.74
CA ALA A 166 1.72 -2.91 20.51
C ALA A 166 0.57 -2.95 19.49
N VAL A 167 -0.60 -3.52 19.81
CA VAL A 167 -1.74 -3.63 18.87
C VAL A 167 -2.07 -2.31 18.18
N PRO A 168 -2.14 -1.14 18.87
CA PRO A 168 -2.42 0.11 18.17
C PRO A 168 -1.38 0.47 17.11
N VAL A 169 -0.10 0.23 17.40
CA VAL A 169 1.00 0.45 16.44
C VAL A 169 0.98 -0.57 15.30
N ILE A 170 0.64 -1.84 15.59
CA ILE A 170 0.46 -2.87 14.56
C ILE A 170 -0.62 -2.44 13.57
N VAL A 171 -1.78 -2.01 14.06
CA VAL A 171 -2.90 -1.54 13.23
C VAL A 171 -2.47 -0.35 12.37
N LEU A 172 -1.76 0.62 12.95
CA LEU A 172 -1.23 1.76 12.22
C LEU A 172 -0.28 1.33 11.10
N CYS A 173 0.67 0.46 11.39
CA CYS A 173 1.63 -0.05 10.40
C CYS A 173 0.95 -0.85 9.29
N VAL A 174 -0.04 -1.69 9.62
CA VAL A 174 -0.83 -2.45 8.63
C VAL A 174 -1.58 -1.51 7.70
N ILE A 175 -2.26 -0.48 8.23
CA ILE A 175 -3.02 0.47 7.41
C ILE A 175 -2.10 1.22 6.45
N PHE A 176 -0.99 1.79 6.94
CA PHE A 176 -0.05 2.49 6.07
C PHE A 176 0.60 1.59 5.03
N SER A 177 1.06 0.39 5.43
CA SER A 177 1.64 -0.57 4.51
C SER A 177 0.66 -0.95 3.41
N LEU A 178 -0.60 -1.24 3.77
CA LEU A 178 -1.63 -1.63 2.82
C LEU A 178 -1.89 -0.52 1.80
N VAL A 179 -2.04 0.73 2.27
CA VAL A 179 -2.24 1.89 1.38
C VAL A 179 -1.02 2.11 0.48
N TRP A 180 0.20 1.95 0.99
CA TRP A 180 1.41 2.13 0.19
C TRP A 180 1.57 1.03 -0.86
N TYR A 181 1.37 -0.25 -0.51
CA TYR A 181 1.43 -1.35 -1.48
C TYR A 181 0.31 -1.29 -2.51
N TRP A 182 -0.87 -0.82 -2.12
CA TRP A 182 -1.97 -0.59 -3.07
C TRP A 182 -1.58 0.45 -4.12
N ASN A 183 -1.01 1.58 -3.72
CA ASN A 183 -0.69 2.68 -4.62
C ASN A 183 0.67 2.55 -5.33
N GLU A 184 1.48 1.52 -5.01
CA GLU A 184 2.81 1.37 -5.59
C GLU A 184 2.74 0.80 -6.99
N THR A 185 2.87 1.66 -7.99
CA THR A 185 2.87 1.27 -9.40
C THR A 185 4.26 1.23 -10.01
N ALA A 186 5.15 2.16 -9.62
CA ALA A 186 6.46 2.31 -10.24
C ALA A 186 7.37 1.10 -10.01
N GLN A 187 7.56 0.69 -8.75
CA GLN A 187 8.37 -0.49 -8.44
C GLN A 187 7.65 -1.77 -8.89
N THR A 188 6.33 -1.83 -8.77
CA THR A 188 5.55 -3.00 -9.18
C THR A 188 5.65 -3.22 -10.70
N SER A 189 5.47 -2.19 -11.52
CA SER A 189 5.60 -2.31 -12.98
C SER A 189 7.02 -2.71 -13.40
N MET A 190 8.03 -2.16 -12.73
CA MET A 190 9.43 -2.42 -13.07
C MET A 190 9.92 -3.80 -12.62
N LEU A 191 9.54 -4.25 -11.42
CA LEU A 191 10.07 -5.48 -10.81
C LEU A 191 9.20 -6.71 -11.09
N VAL A 192 7.88 -6.53 -11.13
CA VAL A 192 6.92 -7.61 -11.34
C VAL A 192 6.41 -7.64 -12.78
N GLY A 193 6.26 -6.47 -13.39
CA GLY A 193 5.77 -6.29 -14.75
C GLY A 193 4.48 -5.48 -14.81
N SER A 194 4.28 -4.77 -15.93
CA SER A 194 3.07 -3.98 -16.19
C SER A 194 1.81 -4.85 -16.27
N ASP A 195 1.98 -6.11 -16.68
CA ASP A 195 0.88 -7.05 -16.90
C ASP A 195 0.44 -7.79 -15.61
N PHE A 196 1.02 -7.44 -14.46
CA PHE A 196 0.67 -8.06 -13.19
C PHE A 196 -0.80 -7.85 -12.79
N GLY A 197 -1.44 -6.80 -13.32
CA GLY A 197 -2.88 -6.63 -13.30
C GLY A 197 -3.46 -6.14 -11.97
N THR A 198 -2.71 -5.41 -11.14
CA THR A 198 -3.31 -4.68 -10.02
C THR A 198 -4.12 -3.49 -10.52
N LEU A 199 -5.20 -3.11 -9.81
CA LEU A 199 -6.06 -1.99 -10.20
C LEU A 199 -5.29 -0.69 -10.48
N PRO A 200 -4.32 -0.25 -9.65
CA PRO A 200 -3.52 0.93 -9.95
C PRO A 200 -2.65 0.80 -11.20
N LEU A 201 -2.11 -0.39 -11.50
CA LEU A 201 -1.37 -0.64 -12.75
C LEU A 201 -2.29 -0.61 -13.96
N GLN A 202 -3.48 -1.21 -13.86
CA GLN A 202 -4.50 -1.14 -14.91
C GLN A 202 -4.94 0.30 -15.18
N LEU A 203 -5.10 1.11 -14.11
CA LEU A 203 -5.39 2.53 -14.26
C LEU A 203 -4.25 3.29 -14.94
N GLN A 204 -3.00 3.01 -14.59
CA GLN A 204 -1.83 3.62 -15.23
C GLN A 204 -1.76 3.31 -16.74
N SER A 205 -2.21 2.12 -17.14
CA SER A 205 -2.23 1.66 -18.53
C SER A 205 -3.58 1.83 -19.20
N PHE A 206 -4.54 2.50 -18.55
CA PHE A 206 -5.96 2.54 -18.93
C PHE A 206 -6.19 2.99 -20.38
N ASP A 207 -5.47 4.03 -20.82
CA ASP A 207 -5.61 4.55 -22.18
C ASP A 207 -5.27 3.51 -23.26
N ASN A 208 -4.25 2.69 -23.00
CA ASN A 208 -3.84 1.64 -23.92
C ASN A 208 -4.83 0.46 -23.87
N LEU A 209 -5.26 0.09 -22.67
CA LEU A 209 -6.26 -0.98 -22.48
C LEU A 209 -7.59 -0.63 -23.14
N PHE A 210 -8.05 0.60 -22.95
CA PHE A 210 -9.28 1.09 -23.55
C PHE A 210 -9.22 1.09 -25.09
N LYS A 211 -8.10 1.55 -25.68
CA LYS A 211 -7.90 1.55 -27.13
C LYS A 211 -7.82 0.13 -27.71
N ASN A 212 -7.29 -0.82 -26.98
CA ASN A 212 -7.21 -2.22 -27.40
C ASN A 212 -8.58 -2.89 -27.37
N GLU A 213 -9.37 -2.61 -26.34
CA GLU A 213 -10.71 -3.19 -26.18
C GLU A 213 -11.73 -2.56 -27.14
N PHE A 214 -11.59 -1.22 -27.35
CA PHE A 214 -12.47 -0.43 -28.20
C PHE A 214 -11.66 0.27 -29.30
N PRO A 215 -11.20 -0.47 -30.33
CA PRO A 215 -10.49 0.15 -31.44
C PRO A 215 -11.43 1.10 -32.19
N THR A 216 -11.08 2.38 -32.23
CA THR A 216 -11.87 3.41 -32.95
C THR A 216 -11.79 3.17 -34.44
N SER A 217 -12.89 2.74 -35.07
CA SER A 217 -13.10 2.90 -36.50
C SER A 217 -13.35 4.35 -36.83
N PHE A 218 -12.88 4.82 -37.99
CA PHE A 218 -13.12 6.19 -38.48
C PHE A 218 -14.63 6.48 -38.46
N GLY A 219 -15.06 7.45 -37.60
CA GLY A 219 -16.45 7.90 -37.51
C GLY A 219 -17.21 7.59 -36.22
N ASP A 220 -16.65 6.78 -35.34
CA ASP A 220 -17.33 6.39 -34.08
C ASP A 220 -16.85 7.29 -32.90
N GLU A 221 -17.39 8.52 -32.85
CA GLU A 221 -17.03 9.49 -31.80
C GLU A 221 -17.50 9.04 -30.40
N ALA A 222 -18.53 8.20 -30.32
CA ALA A 222 -19.08 7.73 -29.05
C ALA A 222 -18.11 6.84 -28.26
N ASN A 223 -17.22 6.10 -28.96
CA ASN A 223 -16.26 5.18 -28.38
C ASN A 223 -14.85 5.79 -28.23
N ARG A 224 -14.69 7.08 -28.45
CA ARG A 224 -13.41 7.73 -28.17
C ARG A 224 -13.15 7.83 -26.68
N LEU A 225 -11.91 7.49 -26.28
CA LEU A 225 -11.47 7.74 -24.91
C LEU A 225 -11.64 9.22 -24.57
N ASN A 226 -12.32 9.50 -23.46
CA ASN A 226 -12.54 10.85 -22.96
C ASN A 226 -12.47 10.88 -21.42
N GLU A 227 -12.52 12.09 -20.86
CA GLU A 227 -12.35 12.31 -19.42
C GLU A 227 -13.36 11.55 -18.55
N ARG A 228 -14.58 11.29 -19.05
CA ARG A 228 -15.60 10.56 -18.28
C ARG A 228 -15.18 9.14 -17.96
N TYR A 229 -14.55 8.44 -18.91
CA TYR A 229 -14.03 7.09 -18.71
C TYR A 229 -12.81 7.09 -17.77
N GLN A 230 -11.89 8.03 -17.94
CA GLN A 230 -10.72 8.16 -17.05
C GLN A 230 -11.14 8.46 -15.62
N PHE A 231 -12.14 9.32 -15.40
CA PHE A 231 -12.64 9.62 -14.07
C PHE A 231 -13.45 8.46 -13.47
N SER A 232 -14.23 7.73 -14.28
CA SER A 232 -14.93 6.53 -13.84
C SER A 232 -13.93 5.43 -13.43
N ALA A 233 -12.86 5.23 -14.21
CA ALA A 233 -11.78 4.31 -13.88
C ALA A 233 -11.09 4.69 -12.56
N THR A 234 -10.76 5.97 -12.41
CA THR A 234 -10.14 6.48 -11.18
C THR A 234 -11.04 6.26 -9.96
N LEU A 235 -12.34 6.54 -10.07
CA LEU A 235 -13.29 6.32 -8.99
C LEU A 235 -13.41 4.85 -8.60
N LEU A 236 -13.47 3.94 -9.57
CA LEU A 236 -13.50 2.50 -9.31
C LEU A 236 -12.21 2.00 -8.62
N VAL A 237 -11.06 2.52 -9.03
CA VAL A 237 -9.76 2.11 -8.43
C VAL A 237 -9.58 2.67 -7.02
N ILE A 238 -10.11 3.88 -6.74
CA ILE A 238 -10.03 4.50 -5.41
C ILE A 238 -11.09 3.95 -4.46
N ALA A 239 -12.25 3.53 -4.95
CA ALA A 239 -13.38 3.10 -4.13
C ALA A 239 -13.01 2.05 -3.05
N PRO A 240 -12.24 0.98 -3.33
CA PRO A 240 -11.86 0.01 -2.31
C PRO A 240 -11.04 0.61 -1.16
N LEU A 241 -10.12 1.55 -1.47
CA LEU A 241 -9.33 2.24 -0.45
C LEU A 241 -10.18 3.18 0.40
N VAL A 242 -11.12 3.91 -0.21
CA VAL A 242 -12.03 4.79 0.53
C VAL A 242 -12.91 3.97 1.47
N ILE A 243 -13.46 2.85 0.99
CA ILE A 243 -14.25 1.93 1.81
C ILE A 243 -13.40 1.39 2.96
N PHE A 244 -12.19 0.92 2.69
CA PHE A 244 -11.25 0.47 3.70
C PHE A 244 -10.96 1.55 4.75
N TYR A 245 -10.68 2.78 4.32
CA TYR A 245 -10.43 3.91 5.21
C TYR A 245 -11.64 4.21 6.11
N LEU A 246 -12.86 4.23 5.58
CA LEU A 246 -14.07 4.48 6.36
C LEU A 246 -14.27 3.45 7.47
N PHE A 247 -13.90 2.19 7.25
CA PHE A 247 -13.93 1.16 8.29
C PHE A 247 -12.82 1.32 9.33
N MET A 248 -11.63 1.76 8.89
CA MET A 248 -10.42 1.77 9.72
C MET A 248 -10.14 3.12 10.39
N GLN A 249 -10.87 4.19 10.08
CA GLN A 249 -10.59 5.56 10.57
C GLN A 249 -10.53 5.67 12.11
N LYS A 250 -11.40 4.95 12.83
CA LYS A 250 -11.40 4.96 14.30
C LYS A 250 -10.15 4.29 14.89
N GLN A 251 -9.72 3.19 14.29
CA GLN A 251 -8.50 2.47 14.68
C GLN A 251 -7.25 3.26 14.35
N PHE A 252 -7.28 3.99 13.22
CA PHE A 252 -6.21 4.88 12.80
C PHE A 252 -5.94 6.00 13.82
N VAL A 253 -6.98 6.70 14.28
CA VAL A 253 -6.85 7.76 15.30
C VAL A 253 -6.25 7.19 16.59
N LYS A 254 -6.78 6.07 17.11
CA LYS A 254 -6.23 5.40 18.30
C LYS A 254 -4.78 4.96 18.13
N GLY A 255 -4.41 4.51 16.93
CA GLY A 255 -3.03 4.10 16.61
C GLY A 255 -2.05 5.27 16.66
N ILE A 256 -2.42 6.44 16.16
CA ILE A 256 -1.60 7.65 16.20
C ILE A 256 -1.41 8.15 17.64
N GLU A 257 -2.49 8.21 18.42
CA GLU A 257 -2.44 8.63 19.82
C GLU A 257 -1.49 7.75 20.63
N SER A 258 -1.55 6.43 20.46
CA SER A 258 -0.69 5.50 21.20
C SER A 258 0.74 5.41 20.66
N ALA A 259 1.02 5.86 19.44
CA ALA A 259 2.38 5.94 18.91
C ALA A 259 3.20 7.12 19.50
N GLY A 260 2.63 7.90 20.44
CA GLY A 260 3.33 8.96 21.14
C GLY A 260 3.49 10.26 20.34
N ILE A 261 2.62 10.49 19.35
CA ILE A 261 2.61 11.73 18.57
C ILE A 261 1.83 12.82 19.30
N THR A 262 1.04 12.48 20.31
CA THR A 262 0.45 13.43 21.25
C THR A 262 1.47 13.71 22.34
N GLY A 263 2.13 14.85 22.25
CA GLY A 263 3.01 15.36 23.31
C GLY A 263 2.17 15.82 24.50
N GLU A 264 1.91 14.95 25.43
CA GLU A 264 1.60 15.23 26.83
C GLU A 264 2.46 14.30 27.70
#